data_5c120613d74920b8c8a5f5220df53263
#
_entry.id   5c120613d74920b8c8a5f5220df53263
#
_cell.length_a   1.000
_cell.length_b   1.000
_cell.length_c   1.000
_cell.angle_alpha   90.00
_cell.angle_beta   90.00
_cell.angle_gamma   90.00
#
_symmetry.space_group_name_H-M   'P 1'
#
loop_
_entity.id
_entity.type
_entity.pdbx_description
1 polymer ?
#
loop_
_entity_poly.entity_id
_entity_poly.type
_entity_poly.pdbx_seq_one_letter_code
_entity_poly.pdbx_strand_id
1 'polypeptide(L)'
;LVDVLPNGPVGHPTVRAYLAGGVPEVMLHLRALDLLDLDVLTVKGRPLGELLDTWEGSERRKRLRERLYVADGVDPDTVIMSPEAARARGLTSTLTFPRGNLAPEGAVIKSTAIDRRLLDGRGVFQMEGPARVFTSERAAIAAIKGQTPEPVRPGDVMVLIGRGPLGCGMEETY
;
A
#
# COMPACT_ATOMS: atom_id res chain seq x y z
N LEU A 1 0.67 6.70 7.01
CA LEU A 1 0.17 5.65 6.12
C LEU A 1 -1.09 6.11 5.40
N VAL A 2 -1.19 5.83 4.11
CA VAL A 2 -2.37 6.17 3.29
C VAL A 2 -3.22 4.92 3.09
N ASP A 3 -4.49 4.99 3.52
CA ASP A 3 -5.45 3.91 3.37
C ASP A 3 -6.32 4.13 2.14
N VAL A 4 -5.82 3.71 0.99
CA VAL A 4 -6.48 3.86 -0.31
C VAL A 4 -6.42 2.57 -1.09
N LEU A 5 -7.52 2.24 -1.79
CA LEU A 5 -7.55 1.13 -2.73
C LEU A 5 -6.46 1.28 -3.81
N PRO A 6 -5.83 0.18 -4.24
CA PRO A 6 -6.06 -1.21 -3.81
C PRO A 6 -5.20 -1.65 -2.61
N ASN A 7 -4.40 -0.78 -2.03
CA ASN A 7 -3.32 -1.13 -1.12
C ASN A 7 -3.61 -0.88 0.36
N GLY A 8 -4.63 -0.08 0.67
CA GLY A 8 -5.00 0.23 2.05
C GLY A 8 -5.82 -0.87 2.72
N PRO A 9 -5.75 -1.00 4.06
CA PRO A 9 -6.42 -2.06 4.81
C PRO A 9 -7.96 -1.94 4.85
N VAL A 10 -8.51 -0.73 4.78
CA VAL A 10 -9.97 -0.49 4.72
C VAL A 10 -10.43 -0.26 3.29
N GLY A 11 -9.54 0.31 2.47
CA GLY A 11 -9.78 0.49 1.06
C GLY A 11 -10.66 1.69 0.73
N HIS A 12 -10.30 2.87 1.20
CA HIS A 12 -10.95 4.09 0.78
C HIS A 12 -10.70 4.39 -0.71
N PRO A 13 -11.67 4.95 -1.45
CA PRO A 13 -11.42 5.40 -2.80
C PRO A 13 -10.47 6.61 -2.82
N THR A 14 -9.72 6.78 -3.90
CA THR A 14 -8.69 7.83 -4.05
C THR A 14 -9.22 9.25 -3.81
N VAL A 15 -10.51 9.50 -4.11
CA VAL A 15 -11.14 10.79 -3.84
C VAL A 15 -11.11 11.14 -2.34
N ARG A 16 -11.22 10.15 -1.46
CA ARG A 16 -11.14 10.38 0.00
C ARG A 16 -9.73 10.76 0.43
N ALA A 17 -8.68 10.20 -0.18
CA ALA A 17 -7.32 10.65 0.06
C ALA A 17 -7.12 12.11 -0.34
N TYR A 18 -7.68 12.52 -1.48
CA TYR A 18 -7.65 13.93 -1.89
C TYR A 18 -8.38 14.83 -0.87
N LEU A 19 -9.56 14.45 -0.42
CA LEU A 19 -10.34 15.20 0.58
C LEU A 19 -9.66 15.19 1.96
N ALA A 20 -8.97 14.14 2.33
CA ALA A 20 -8.19 14.07 3.57
C ALA A 20 -6.96 15.00 3.57
N GLY A 21 -6.59 15.55 2.41
CA GLY A 21 -5.49 16.50 2.27
C GLY A 21 -4.51 16.15 1.14
N GLY A 22 -4.60 14.92 0.60
CA GLY A 22 -3.79 14.47 -0.53
C GLY A 22 -2.30 14.38 -0.24
N VAL A 23 -1.49 14.52 -1.29
CA VAL A 23 -0.02 14.45 -1.20
C VAL A 23 0.56 15.44 -0.19
N PRO A 24 0.12 16.71 -0.12
CA PRO A 24 0.65 17.63 0.88
C PRO A 24 0.46 17.15 2.33
N GLU A 25 -0.65 16.48 2.64
CA GLU A 25 -0.89 15.92 3.99
C GLU A 25 0.09 14.78 4.30
N VAL A 26 0.35 13.91 3.32
CA VAL A 26 1.38 12.86 3.45
C VAL A 26 2.76 13.49 3.68
N MET A 27 3.07 14.58 2.96
CA MET A 27 4.34 15.30 3.11
C MET A 27 4.49 15.96 4.48
N LEU A 28 3.39 16.40 5.13
CA LEU A 28 3.46 16.87 6.52
C LEU A 28 3.93 15.76 7.47
N HIS A 29 3.44 14.54 7.30
CA HIS A 29 3.91 13.40 8.08
C HIS A 29 5.37 13.03 7.79
N LEU A 30 5.79 13.09 6.53
CA LEU A 30 7.19 12.85 6.15
C LEU A 30 8.12 13.93 6.72
N ARG A 31 7.68 15.20 6.73
CA ARG A 31 8.40 16.31 7.37
C ARG A 31 8.58 16.05 8.87
N ALA A 32 7.53 15.63 9.56
CA ALA A 32 7.58 15.31 10.98
C ALA A 32 8.53 14.15 11.32
N LEU A 33 8.84 13.30 10.35
CA LEU A 33 9.80 12.19 10.44
C LEU A 33 11.21 12.56 9.97
N ASP A 34 11.45 13.82 9.59
CA ASP A 34 12.73 14.30 9.03
C ASP A 34 13.18 13.54 7.77
N LEU A 35 12.21 13.20 6.91
CA LEU A 35 12.42 12.43 5.68
C LEU A 35 12.36 13.28 4.40
N LEU A 36 12.26 14.61 4.53
CA LEU A 36 12.19 15.53 3.39
C LEU A 36 13.30 16.56 3.48
N ASP A 37 13.92 16.85 2.34
CA ASP A 37 14.72 18.04 2.18
C ASP A 37 13.78 19.25 1.95
N LEU A 38 13.65 20.11 2.95
CA LEU A 38 12.72 21.23 2.94
C LEU A 38 13.21 22.44 2.15
N ASP A 39 14.51 22.49 1.82
CA ASP A 39 15.13 23.60 1.09
C ASP A 39 15.03 23.45 -0.41
N VAL A 40 14.61 22.26 -0.91
CA VAL A 40 14.46 22.03 -2.34
C VAL A 40 13.47 23.00 -2.97
N LEU A 41 13.87 23.58 -4.10
CA LEU A 41 13.06 24.53 -4.82
C LEU A 41 11.92 23.80 -5.56
N THR A 42 10.70 24.25 -5.35
CA THR A 42 9.52 23.71 -6.01
C THR A 42 9.23 24.42 -7.33
N VAL A 43 8.31 23.89 -8.13
CA VAL A 43 7.83 24.51 -9.38
C VAL A 43 7.19 25.88 -9.18
N LYS A 44 6.86 26.25 -7.96
CA LYS A 44 6.36 27.60 -7.60
C LYS A 44 7.48 28.59 -7.29
N GLY A 45 8.74 28.22 -7.44
CA GLY A 45 9.90 29.06 -7.12
C GLY A 45 10.07 29.33 -5.63
N ARG A 46 9.51 28.49 -4.77
CA ARG A 46 9.60 28.59 -3.29
C ARG A 46 10.12 27.28 -2.72
N PRO A 47 10.84 27.30 -1.60
CA PRO A 47 11.24 26.09 -0.88
C PRO A 47 10.04 25.23 -0.49
N LEU A 48 10.26 23.91 -0.44
CA LEU A 48 9.22 22.95 -0.08
C LEU A 48 8.66 23.22 1.34
N GLY A 49 9.53 23.55 2.28
CA GLY A 49 9.12 23.88 3.66
C GLY A 49 8.08 24.99 3.72
N GLU A 50 8.32 26.09 3.00
CA GLU A 50 7.36 27.21 2.93
C GLU A 50 6.00 26.83 2.31
N LEU A 51 6.00 25.90 1.33
CA LEU A 51 4.74 25.44 0.76
C LEU A 51 3.98 24.55 1.74
N LEU A 52 4.68 23.73 2.51
CA LEU A 52 4.05 22.89 3.55
C LEU A 52 3.48 23.75 4.69
N ASP A 53 4.18 24.79 5.14
CA ASP A 53 3.66 25.74 6.13
C ASP A 53 2.38 26.44 5.63
N THR A 54 2.42 26.90 4.37
CA THR A 54 1.25 27.50 3.72
C THR A 54 0.08 26.52 3.64
N TRP A 55 0.35 25.25 3.33
CA TRP A 55 -0.66 24.21 3.26
C TRP A 55 -1.26 23.91 4.63
N GLU A 56 -0.43 23.71 5.64
CA GLU A 56 -0.85 23.34 7.00
C GLU A 56 -1.82 24.35 7.59
N GLY A 57 -1.56 25.66 7.40
CA GLY A 57 -2.43 26.76 7.84
C GLY A 57 -3.60 27.09 6.91
N SER A 58 -3.74 26.44 5.75
CA SER A 58 -4.65 26.90 4.71
C SER A 58 -6.12 26.60 4.98
N GLU A 59 -6.99 27.53 4.63
CA GLU A 59 -8.45 27.32 4.62
C GLU A 59 -8.88 26.24 3.63
N ARG A 60 -8.09 26.01 2.58
CA ARG A 60 -8.35 24.92 1.63
C ARG A 60 -8.22 23.54 2.30
N ARG A 61 -7.16 23.34 3.09
CA ARG A 61 -6.96 22.11 3.86
C ARG A 61 -8.13 21.87 4.80
N LYS A 62 -8.51 22.87 5.57
CA LYS A 62 -9.64 22.80 6.52
C LYS A 62 -10.94 22.38 5.82
N ARG A 63 -11.32 23.09 4.74
CA ARG A 63 -12.55 22.82 3.99
C ARG A 63 -12.58 21.44 3.35
N LEU A 64 -11.47 20.95 2.83
CA LEU A 64 -11.41 19.59 2.24
C LEU A 64 -11.67 18.53 3.31
N ARG A 65 -10.99 18.63 4.45
CA ARG A 65 -11.12 17.67 5.54
C ARG A 65 -12.50 17.73 6.19
N GLU A 66 -13.03 18.93 6.40
CA GLU A 66 -14.40 19.13 6.89
C GLU A 66 -15.43 18.53 5.94
N ARG A 67 -15.27 18.73 4.63
CA ARG A 67 -16.15 18.13 3.63
C ARG A 67 -16.17 16.60 3.73
N LEU A 68 -15.01 15.96 3.88
CA LEU A 68 -14.92 14.52 4.03
C LEU A 68 -15.66 14.04 5.28
N TYR A 69 -15.46 14.74 6.38
CA TYR A 69 -16.11 14.40 7.65
C TYR A 69 -17.64 14.60 7.58
N VAL A 70 -18.09 15.74 7.08
CA VAL A 70 -19.52 16.09 7.06
C VAL A 70 -20.30 15.29 6.02
N ALA A 71 -19.75 15.14 4.79
CA ALA A 71 -20.48 14.51 3.70
C ALA A 71 -20.41 12.97 3.72
N ASP A 72 -19.24 12.40 4.09
CA ASP A 72 -19.00 10.98 4.04
C ASP A 72 -19.00 10.31 5.41
N GLY A 73 -19.04 11.08 6.51
CA GLY A 73 -18.91 10.57 7.88
C GLY A 73 -17.52 9.94 8.16
N VAL A 74 -16.50 10.31 7.37
CA VAL A 74 -15.16 9.71 7.44
C VAL A 74 -14.19 10.69 8.07
N ASP A 75 -13.54 10.26 9.15
CA ASP A 75 -12.45 11.01 9.76
C ASP A 75 -11.23 11.03 8.81
N PRO A 76 -10.77 12.22 8.35
CA PRO A 76 -9.63 12.35 7.47
C PRO A 76 -8.35 11.68 7.99
N ASP A 77 -8.15 11.62 9.31
CA ASP A 77 -6.99 10.99 9.93
C ASP A 77 -7.05 9.46 9.90
N THR A 78 -8.17 8.88 9.49
CA THR A 78 -8.27 7.45 9.19
C THR A 78 -7.89 7.11 7.76
N VAL A 79 -7.91 8.08 6.86
CA VAL A 79 -7.53 7.93 5.44
C VAL A 79 -6.05 8.21 5.24
N ILE A 80 -5.55 9.32 5.80
CA ILE A 80 -4.11 9.65 5.85
C ILE A 80 -3.71 9.67 7.32
N MET A 81 -3.19 8.54 7.78
CA MET A 81 -2.86 8.33 9.19
C MET A 81 -1.47 8.84 9.52
N SER A 82 -1.31 9.39 10.72
CA SER A 82 0.02 9.60 11.28
C SER A 82 0.76 8.27 11.45
N PRO A 83 2.10 8.27 11.50
CA PRO A 83 2.88 7.06 11.77
C PRO A 83 2.47 6.37 13.08
N GLU A 84 2.15 7.15 14.11
CA GLU A 84 1.73 6.65 15.44
C GLU A 84 0.37 5.98 15.36
N ALA A 85 -0.61 6.62 14.70
CA ALA A 85 -1.95 6.06 14.51
C ALA A 85 -1.90 4.77 13.69
N ALA A 86 -1.06 4.72 12.65
CA ALA A 86 -0.84 3.52 11.85
C ALA A 86 -0.23 2.38 12.68
N ARG A 87 0.80 2.66 13.49
CA ARG A 87 1.41 1.66 14.38
C ARG A 87 0.43 1.15 15.43
N ALA A 88 -0.36 2.03 16.03
CA ALA A 88 -1.38 1.64 17.02
C ALA A 88 -2.43 0.67 16.43
N ARG A 89 -2.66 0.73 15.12
CA ARG A 89 -3.50 -0.23 14.37
C ARG A 89 -2.74 -1.47 13.91
N GLY A 90 -1.46 -1.61 14.25
CA GLY A 90 -0.58 -2.69 13.80
C GLY A 90 -0.26 -2.62 12.30
N LEU A 91 -0.35 -1.44 11.69
CA LEU A 91 -0.02 -1.21 10.28
C LEU A 91 1.42 -0.71 10.20
N THR A 92 2.31 -1.52 9.66
CA THR A 92 3.76 -1.20 9.61
C THR A 92 4.20 -0.79 8.22
N SER A 93 3.76 -1.51 7.19
CA SER A 93 4.07 -1.19 5.80
C SER A 93 3.07 -1.86 4.86
N THR A 94 2.95 -1.33 3.65
CA THR A 94 2.20 -1.96 2.56
C THR A 94 3.08 -2.96 1.80
N LEU A 95 4.33 -2.59 1.61
CA LEU A 95 5.35 -3.40 0.95
C LEU A 95 6.50 -3.68 1.91
N THR A 96 7.00 -4.91 1.86
CA THR A 96 8.24 -5.32 2.56
C THR A 96 9.22 -5.90 1.56
N PHE A 97 10.51 -5.74 1.84
CA PHE A 97 11.61 -6.17 0.97
C PHE A 97 12.47 -7.21 1.70
N PRO A 98 11.99 -8.46 1.82
CA PRO A 98 12.75 -9.52 2.48
C PRO A 98 13.88 -10.05 1.62
N ARG A 99 14.83 -10.69 2.27
CA ARG A 99 15.87 -11.49 1.63
C ARG A 99 15.91 -12.89 2.26
N GLY A 100 16.25 -13.87 1.46
CA GLY A 100 16.31 -15.26 1.91
C GLY A 100 16.94 -16.16 0.86
N ASN A 101 16.96 -17.45 1.14
CA ASN A 101 17.58 -18.45 0.27
C ASN A 101 16.89 -18.56 -1.12
N LEU A 102 15.59 -18.28 -1.21
CA LEU A 102 14.87 -18.24 -2.49
C LEU A 102 15.10 -16.94 -3.28
N ALA A 103 15.43 -15.85 -2.58
CA ALA A 103 15.64 -14.53 -3.16
C ALA A 103 16.80 -13.83 -2.46
N PRO A 104 18.06 -14.26 -2.70
CA PRO A 104 19.23 -13.71 -2.02
C PRO A 104 19.48 -12.24 -2.36
N GLU A 105 19.07 -11.81 -3.55
CA GLU A 105 19.16 -10.41 -3.99
C GLU A 105 17.99 -9.55 -3.51
N GLY A 106 16.95 -10.16 -2.97
CA GLY A 106 15.76 -9.51 -2.45
C GLY A 106 14.48 -9.91 -3.16
N ALA A 107 13.37 -9.68 -2.47
CA ALA A 107 12.02 -9.90 -2.97
C ALA A 107 11.12 -8.74 -2.55
N VAL A 108 9.95 -8.63 -3.13
CA VAL A 108 8.89 -7.68 -2.75
C VAL A 108 7.68 -8.46 -2.28
N ILE A 109 7.17 -8.11 -1.12
CA ILE A 109 5.92 -8.68 -0.59
C ILE A 109 4.93 -7.55 -0.33
N LYS A 110 3.72 -7.68 -0.88
CA LYS A 110 2.59 -6.84 -0.53
C LYS A 110 1.99 -7.32 0.79
N SER A 111 2.48 -6.78 1.89
CA SER A 111 2.13 -7.22 3.25
C SER A 111 0.63 -7.09 3.55
N THR A 112 -0.04 -6.10 2.95
CA THR A 112 -1.49 -5.89 3.10
C THR A 112 -2.34 -6.94 2.38
N ALA A 113 -1.75 -7.73 1.47
CA ALA A 113 -2.44 -8.84 0.81
C ALA A 113 -2.50 -10.11 1.67
N ILE A 114 -1.74 -10.16 2.77
CA ILE A 114 -1.75 -11.30 3.68
C ILE A 114 -2.92 -11.14 4.65
N ASP A 115 -3.84 -12.11 4.65
CA ASP A 115 -4.92 -12.14 5.63
C ASP A 115 -4.33 -12.38 7.03
N ARG A 116 -4.56 -11.43 7.95
CA ARG A 116 -4.04 -11.49 9.32
C ARG A 116 -4.50 -12.73 10.09
N ARG A 117 -5.64 -13.32 9.73
CA ARG A 117 -6.15 -14.56 10.34
C ARG A 117 -5.29 -15.78 10.03
N LEU A 118 -4.44 -15.67 8.99
CA LEU A 118 -3.51 -16.73 8.57
C LEU A 118 -2.12 -16.59 9.19
N LEU A 119 -1.90 -15.56 10.00
CA LEU A 119 -0.64 -15.37 10.70
C LEU A 119 -0.62 -16.22 11.99
N ASP A 120 0.54 -16.79 12.31
CA ASP A 120 0.75 -17.48 13.58
C ASP A 120 0.83 -16.49 14.76
N GLY A 121 0.94 -16.99 16.00
CA GLY A 121 1.04 -16.17 17.20
C GLY A 121 2.28 -15.24 17.26
N ARG A 122 3.24 -15.38 16.33
CA ARG A 122 4.42 -14.53 16.16
C ARG A 122 4.23 -13.53 15.03
N GLY A 123 3.08 -13.52 14.35
CA GLY A 123 2.80 -12.68 13.20
C GLY A 123 3.46 -13.16 11.91
N VAL A 124 3.81 -14.45 11.82
CA VAL A 124 4.44 -15.05 10.63
C VAL A 124 3.38 -15.76 9.81
N PHE A 125 3.35 -15.49 8.50
CA PHE A 125 2.59 -16.27 7.54
C PHE A 125 3.41 -17.50 7.13
N GLN A 126 2.84 -18.67 7.33
CA GLN A 126 3.43 -19.93 6.90
C GLN A 126 2.36 -20.80 6.23
N MET A 127 2.68 -21.32 5.05
CA MET A 127 1.81 -22.21 4.32
C MET A 127 2.64 -23.30 3.66
N GLU A 128 2.12 -24.53 3.69
CA GLU A 128 2.65 -25.67 2.98
C GLU A 128 1.53 -26.29 2.14
N GLY A 129 1.82 -26.62 0.89
CA GLY A 129 0.83 -27.19 -0.02
C GLY A 129 1.42 -27.58 -1.37
N PRO A 130 0.62 -28.22 -2.24
CA PRO A 130 1.06 -28.59 -3.58
C PRO A 130 1.49 -27.38 -4.39
N ALA A 131 2.70 -27.40 -4.96
CA ALA A 131 3.20 -26.33 -5.81
C ALA A 131 2.54 -26.40 -7.19
N ARG A 132 1.88 -25.33 -7.60
CA ARG A 132 1.29 -25.15 -8.94
C ARG A 132 2.15 -24.18 -9.72
N VAL A 133 3.04 -24.72 -10.53
CA VAL A 133 4.06 -23.93 -11.24
C VAL A 133 3.57 -23.55 -12.64
N PHE A 134 3.62 -22.27 -12.96
CA PHE A 134 3.23 -21.71 -14.25
C PHE A 134 4.39 -20.93 -14.86
N THR A 135 4.53 -21.03 -16.19
CA THR A 135 5.50 -20.29 -16.99
C THR A 135 4.86 -19.18 -17.80
N SER A 136 3.53 -19.07 -17.73
CA SER A 136 2.78 -17.98 -18.37
C SER A 136 1.61 -17.54 -17.50
N GLU A 137 1.39 -16.24 -17.44
CA GLU A 137 0.27 -15.62 -16.74
C GLU A 137 -1.08 -16.13 -17.25
N ARG A 138 -1.22 -16.25 -18.57
CA ARG A 138 -2.44 -16.77 -19.20
C ARG A 138 -2.80 -18.18 -18.70
N ALA A 139 -1.81 -19.04 -18.55
CA ALA A 139 -2.03 -20.40 -18.04
C ALA A 139 -2.44 -20.38 -16.56
N ALA A 140 -1.80 -19.52 -15.75
CA ALA A 140 -2.16 -19.34 -14.35
C ALA A 140 -3.61 -18.82 -14.20
N ILE A 141 -3.99 -17.79 -14.95
CA ILE A 141 -5.36 -17.24 -14.95
C ILE A 141 -6.38 -18.30 -15.37
N ALA A 142 -6.10 -19.08 -16.42
CA ALA A 142 -7.01 -20.14 -16.85
C ALA A 142 -7.20 -21.20 -15.75
N ALA A 143 -6.14 -21.58 -15.05
CA ALA A 143 -6.22 -22.53 -13.95
C ALA A 143 -6.99 -21.97 -12.74
N ILE A 144 -6.81 -20.69 -12.39
CA ILE A 144 -7.58 -20.00 -11.33
C ILE A 144 -9.07 -19.99 -11.68
N LYS A 145 -9.41 -19.73 -12.95
CA LYS A 145 -10.79 -19.66 -13.43
C LYS A 145 -11.43 -21.04 -13.65
N GLY A 146 -10.74 -22.14 -13.35
CA GLY A 146 -11.24 -23.49 -13.57
C GLY A 146 -11.39 -23.87 -15.04
N GLN A 147 -10.68 -23.20 -15.95
CA GLN A 147 -10.73 -23.41 -17.39
C GLN A 147 -9.67 -24.42 -17.89
N THR A 148 -9.11 -25.21 -16.99
CA THR A 148 -8.13 -26.26 -17.27
C THR A 148 -8.56 -27.57 -16.62
N PRO A 149 -8.08 -28.72 -17.09
CA PRO A 149 -8.35 -30.02 -16.45
C PRO A 149 -7.89 -30.08 -14.99
N GLU A 150 -6.87 -29.28 -14.65
CA GLU A 150 -6.30 -29.21 -13.32
C GLU A 150 -6.39 -27.74 -12.79
N PRO A 151 -7.54 -27.33 -12.26
CA PRO A 151 -7.70 -25.99 -11.70
C PRO A 151 -6.88 -25.82 -10.42
N VAL A 152 -6.59 -24.57 -10.07
CA VAL A 152 -6.03 -24.22 -8.75
C VAL A 152 -7.10 -24.47 -7.68
N ARG A 153 -6.70 -25.07 -6.57
CA ARG A 153 -7.57 -25.42 -5.46
C ARG A 153 -7.15 -24.69 -4.18
N PRO A 154 -8.05 -24.52 -3.20
CA PRO A 154 -7.66 -24.07 -1.88
C PRO A 154 -6.55 -24.96 -1.31
N GLY A 155 -5.49 -24.32 -0.78
CA GLY A 155 -4.30 -25.00 -0.27
C GLY A 155 -3.16 -25.15 -1.28
N ASP A 156 -3.37 -24.87 -2.56
CA ASP A 156 -2.28 -24.85 -3.54
C ASP A 156 -1.38 -23.60 -3.34
N VAL A 157 -0.08 -23.78 -3.55
CA VAL A 157 0.90 -22.69 -3.63
C VAL A 157 1.19 -22.38 -5.09
N MET A 158 0.73 -21.25 -5.57
CA MET A 158 0.97 -20.84 -6.95
C MET A 158 2.36 -20.24 -7.11
N VAL A 159 3.08 -20.70 -8.13
CA VAL A 159 4.41 -20.20 -8.48
C VAL A 159 4.41 -19.82 -9.96
N LEU A 160 4.56 -18.54 -10.25
CA LEU A 160 4.71 -18.01 -11.61
C LEU A 160 6.18 -17.66 -11.84
N ILE A 161 6.87 -18.44 -12.65
CA ILE A 161 8.32 -18.31 -12.87
C ILE A 161 8.65 -17.48 -14.12
N GLY A 162 9.78 -16.75 -14.06
CA GLY A 162 10.33 -16.02 -15.20
C GLY A 162 9.55 -14.75 -15.57
N ARG A 163 8.81 -14.16 -14.64
CA ARG A 163 7.96 -12.99 -14.93
C ARG A 163 8.32 -11.73 -14.15
N GLY A 164 8.88 -11.84 -12.98
CA GLY A 164 9.11 -10.70 -12.12
C GLY A 164 7.81 -9.96 -11.71
N PRO A 165 7.89 -8.75 -11.16
CA PRO A 165 6.73 -8.01 -10.67
C PRO A 165 5.68 -7.71 -11.74
N LEU A 166 6.09 -7.29 -12.93
CA LEU A 166 5.21 -7.00 -14.08
C LEU A 166 4.28 -8.15 -14.43
N GLY A 167 4.83 -9.35 -14.51
CA GLY A 167 4.05 -10.54 -14.86
C GLY A 167 3.26 -11.15 -13.71
N CYS A 168 3.31 -10.55 -12.51
CA CYS A 168 2.61 -11.00 -11.31
C CYS A 168 1.50 -10.05 -10.85
N GLY A 169 1.13 -9.05 -11.64
CA GLY A 169 0.11 -8.08 -11.27
C GLY A 169 0.58 -7.04 -10.24
N MET A 170 1.87 -6.74 -10.24
CA MET A 170 2.48 -5.71 -9.38
C MET A 170 3.07 -4.56 -10.20
N GLU A 171 2.46 -4.23 -11.32
CA GLU A 171 2.89 -3.14 -12.20
C GLU A 171 2.95 -1.80 -11.47
N GLU A 172 2.09 -1.60 -10.47
CA GLU A 172 2.07 -0.39 -9.66
C GLU A 172 3.32 -0.21 -8.80
N THR A 173 4.22 -1.17 -8.75
CA THR A 173 5.46 -1.07 -7.97
C THR A 173 6.65 -0.57 -8.78
N TYR A 174 6.44 -0.23 -10.03
CA TYR A 174 7.45 0.38 -10.91
C TYR A 174 7.43 1.89 -10.83
#